data_fababe4c279c079148d10858f23a84b5
#
_entry.id   fababe4c279c079148d10858f23a84b5
#
_cell.length_a   1.000
_cell.length_b   1.000
_cell.length_c   1.000
_cell.angle_alpha   90.00
_cell.angle_beta   90.00
_cell.angle_gamma   90.00
#
_symmetry.space_group_name_H-M   'P 1'
#
loop_
_entity.id
_entity.type
_entity.pdbx_description
1 polymer ?
#
loop_
_entity_poly.entity_id
_entity_poly.type
_entity_poly.pdbx_seq_one_letter_code
_entity_poly.pdbx_strand_id
1 'polypeptide(L)'
;MKAMVLDRCVDLKQYDSPLRLMEVPVPEPGEREVLIRVSACGVCHTELDEIEGRTPPPHFPVIPGHQVVGTIVAKGPNANRYSAGGPGFGRVGVGWIYSACGTCKHCLSGNDNLCADFRATGRDVDGGYAEYMKVHEDYAATIPDSFSDIEAAPLLCAGAIGYRSLRLTQLKAGGTLGLFGFGASAHLVLRLARYIHPQSPIFVFARSSSEQDFTREIGADWAGDFDGNPPAPVDAAIDTTPVWKPILSALRLLSPGGRLVINAIRKENLDRMLLAELDYPTQLWMEKEIKSVANVSRSDIEAFLRIAASAGIRPEVQTYALDQANQALMELKNRRIRGAKVLVMN
;
A
#
# COMPACT_ATOMS: atom_id res chain seq x y z
N MET A 1 -18.50 -4.74 -20.18
CA MET A 1 -17.89 -5.34 -19.01
C MET A 1 -18.58 -4.85 -17.75
N LYS A 2 -18.64 -5.69 -16.71
CA LYS A 2 -19.14 -5.27 -15.40
C LYS A 2 -18.06 -4.46 -14.66
N ALA A 3 -18.49 -3.40 -13.97
CA ALA A 3 -17.64 -2.55 -13.15
C ALA A 3 -18.41 -1.96 -11.97
N MET A 4 -17.70 -1.73 -10.86
CA MET A 4 -18.21 -0.96 -9.71
C MET A 4 -17.77 0.49 -9.87
N VAL A 5 -18.74 1.40 -10.00
CA VAL A 5 -18.52 2.78 -10.41
C VAL A 5 -18.83 3.74 -9.27
N LEU A 6 -17.96 4.69 -9.03
CA LEU A 6 -18.15 5.82 -8.12
C LEU A 6 -18.60 7.05 -8.92
N ASP A 7 -19.80 7.53 -8.63
CA ASP A 7 -20.39 8.70 -9.34
C ASP A 7 -20.07 10.03 -8.66
N ARG A 8 -19.75 10.02 -7.38
CA ARG A 8 -19.43 11.20 -6.55
C ARG A 8 -18.84 10.79 -5.20
N CYS A 9 -18.18 11.71 -4.54
CA CYS A 9 -17.82 11.54 -3.14
C CYS A 9 -19.06 11.50 -2.24
N VAL A 10 -19.05 10.65 -1.21
CA VAL A 10 -20.13 10.50 -0.24
C VAL A 10 -19.56 10.32 1.18
N ASP A 11 -20.35 10.69 2.19
CA ASP A 11 -20.02 10.35 3.59
C ASP A 11 -20.48 8.92 3.87
N LEU A 12 -19.51 8.02 4.08
CA LEU A 12 -19.75 6.61 4.38
C LEU A 12 -20.39 6.34 5.77
N LYS A 13 -20.63 7.38 6.56
CA LYS A 13 -21.48 7.26 7.75
C LYS A 13 -22.97 7.28 7.39
N GLN A 14 -23.31 7.85 6.24
CA GLN A 14 -24.68 8.01 5.77
C GLN A 14 -25.02 7.07 4.58
N TYR A 15 -23.99 6.66 3.82
CA TYR A 15 -24.15 5.84 2.61
C TYR A 15 -23.23 4.61 2.71
N ASP A 16 -23.80 3.44 2.85
CA ASP A 16 -23.09 2.16 2.94
C ASP A 16 -22.84 1.47 1.58
N SER A 17 -23.41 2.03 0.52
CA SER A 17 -23.33 1.50 -0.85
C SER A 17 -22.89 2.57 -1.85
N PRO A 18 -21.66 3.12 -1.72
CA PRO A 18 -21.17 4.24 -2.52
C PRO A 18 -20.94 3.90 -4.00
N LEU A 19 -20.71 2.62 -4.32
CA LEU A 19 -20.41 2.17 -5.67
C LEU A 19 -21.64 1.51 -6.30
N ARG A 20 -21.85 1.75 -7.61
CA ARG A 20 -22.89 1.11 -8.40
C ARG A 20 -22.29 0.06 -9.34
N LEU A 21 -22.88 -1.14 -9.37
CA LEU A 21 -22.56 -2.12 -10.40
C LEU A 21 -23.17 -1.66 -11.73
N MET A 22 -22.34 -1.52 -12.75
CA MET A 22 -22.75 -1.07 -14.09
C MET A 22 -22.13 -1.95 -15.18
N GLU A 23 -22.79 -2.00 -16.33
CA GLU A 23 -22.18 -2.44 -17.58
C GLU A 23 -21.60 -1.24 -18.32
N VAL A 24 -20.30 -1.28 -18.58
CA VAL A 24 -19.56 -0.23 -19.28
C VAL A 24 -18.77 -0.82 -20.46
N PRO A 25 -18.40 -0.03 -21.47
CA PRO A 25 -17.55 -0.53 -22.56
C PRO A 25 -16.22 -1.08 -22.02
N VAL A 26 -15.67 -2.12 -22.67
CA VAL A 26 -14.29 -2.56 -22.42
C VAL A 26 -13.36 -1.47 -22.94
N PRO A 27 -12.38 -0.99 -22.14
CA PRO A 27 -11.49 0.08 -22.59
C PRO A 27 -10.53 -0.41 -23.69
N GLU A 28 -10.28 0.43 -24.68
CA GLU A 28 -9.26 0.19 -25.68
C GLU A 28 -7.89 0.68 -25.21
N PRO A 29 -6.82 -0.15 -25.27
CA PRO A 29 -5.50 0.29 -24.88
C PRO A 29 -4.93 1.30 -25.89
N GLY A 30 -4.48 2.44 -25.40
CA GLY A 30 -3.83 3.49 -26.16
C GLY A 30 -2.33 3.24 -26.36
N GLU A 31 -1.60 4.29 -26.72
CA GLU A 31 -0.14 4.28 -26.92
C GLU A 31 0.59 3.73 -25.70
N ARG A 32 1.39 2.68 -25.88
CA ARG A 32 2.14 1.99 -24.84
C ARG A 32 1.28 1.46 -23.67
N GLU A 33 0.00 1.27 -23.87
CA GLU A 33 -0.89 0.66 -22.88
C GLU A 33 -1.14 -0.83 -23.16
N VAL A 34 -1.44 -1.57 -22.13
CA VAL A 34 -1.90 -2.96 -22.19
C VAL A 34 -3.30 -3.07 -21.58
N LEU A 35 -4.15 -3.91 -22.17
CA LEU A 35 -5.45 -4.29 -21.63
C LEU A 35 -5.29 -5.55 -20.78
N ILE A 36 -5.72 -5.48 -19.54
CA ILE A 36 -5.68 -6.56 -18.57
C ILE A 36 -7.09 -7.08 -18.32
N ARG A 37 -7.28 -8.39 -18.48
CA ARG A 37 -8.45 -9.08 -17.92
C ARG A 37 -8.16 -9.30 -16.44
N VAL A 38 -8.90 -8.63 -15.58
CA VAL A 38 -8.71 -8.64 -14.13
C VAL A 38 -9.19 -9.97 -13.57
N SER A 39 -8.40 -10.58 -12.70
CA SER A 39 -8.77 -11.78 -11.94
C SER A 39 -9.00 -11.46 -10.46
N ALA A 40 -8.23 -10.50 -9.92
CA ALA A 40 -8.35 -10.09 -8.52
C ALA A 40 -7.99 -8.60 -8.33
N CYS A 41 -8.66 -7.93 -7.39
CA CYS A 41 -8.31 -6.58 -6.98
C CYS A 41 -8.44 -6.42 -5.46
N GLY A 42 -7.37 -5.98 -4.80
CA GLY A 42 -7.38 -5.71 -3.36
C GLY A 42 -8.23 -4.49 -2.99
N VAL A 43 -8.70 -4.47 -1.75
CA VAL A 43 -9.50 -3.38 -1.16
C VAL A 43 -8.67 -2.69 -0.07
N CYS A 44 -8.50 -1.38 -0.16
CA CYS A 44 -7.60 -0.58 0.66
C CYS A 44 -8.29 0.62 1.29
N HIS A 45 -7.64 1.24 2.27
CA HIS A 45 -8.09 2.51 2.85
C HIS A 45 -8.02 3.68 1.86
N THR A 46 -7.22 3.57 0.81
CA THR A 46 -7.12 4.58 -0.26
C THR A 46 -8.48 4.78 -0.93
N GLU A 47 -9.19 3.69 -1.27
CA GLU A 47 -10.54 3.81 -1.85
C GLU A 47 -11.52 4.47 -0.87
N LEU A 48 -11.39 4.24 0.44
CA LEU A 48 -12.21 4.96 1.44
C LEU A 48 -11.89 6.47 1.46
N ASP A 49 -10.61 6.84 1.31
CA ASP A 49 -10.20 8.25 1.25
C ASP A 49 -10.68 8.93 -0.05
N GLU A 50 -10.67 8.22 -1.16
CA GLU A 50 -11.21 8.68 -2.44
C GLU A 50 -12.73 8.87 -2.39
N ILE A 51 -13.46 7.86 -1.88
CA ILE A 51 -14.93 7.90 -1.76
C ILE A 51 -15.38 9.01 -0.81
N GLU A 52 -14.73 9.21 0.32
CA GLU A 52 -15.10 10.23 1.29
C GLU A 52 -14.52 11.63 0.96
N GLY A 53 -13.88 11.80 -0.21
CA GLY A 53 -13.39 13.09 -0.68
C GLY A 53 -12.18 13.63 0.07
N ARG A 54 -11.43 12.78 0.77
CA ARG A 54 -10.17 13.18 1.42
C ARG A 54 -9.01 13.25 0.43
N THR A 55 -9.06 12.39 -0.59
CA THR A 55 -8.18 12.40 -1.78
C THR A 55 -9.05 12.19 -3.03
N PRO A 56 -9.94 13.15 -3.36
CA PRO A 56 -11.00 12.93 -4.33
C PRO A 56 -10.44 12.64 -5.73
N PRO A 57 -11.13 11.81 -6.52
CA PRO A 57 -10.90 11.73 -7.96
C PRO A 57 -11.09 13.10 -8.61
N PRO A 58 -10.28 13.45 -9.63
CA PRO A 58 -10.39 14.74 -10.32
C PRO A 58 -11.64 14.84 -11.23
N HIS A 59 -12.26 13.70 -11.53
CA HIS A 59 -13.48 13.60 -12.35
C HIS A 59 -14.32 12.41 -11.92
N PHE A 60 -15.59 12.45 -12.28
CA PHE A 60 -16.57 11.38 -12.09
C PHE A 60 -17.35 11.17 -13.40
N PRO A 61 -17.85 9.95 -13.67
CA PRO A 61 -17.67 8.73 -12.88
C PRO A 61 -16.24 8.18 -12.98
N VAL A 62 -15.86 7.34 -12.01
CA VAL A 62 -14.57 6.63 -12.01
C VAL A 62 -14.75 5.21 -11.47
N ILE A 63 -13.98 4.26 -11.95
CA ILE A 63 -13.89 2.89 -11.42
C ILE A 63 -12.71 2.85 -10.42
N PRO A 64 -12.93 2.60 -9.12
CA PRO A 64 -11.85 2.51 -8.13
C PRO A 64 -11.01 1.24 -8.27
N GLY A 65 -10.03 1.08 -7.35
CA GLY A 65 -9.23 -0.13 -7.20
C GLY A 65 -7.86 -0.04 -7.84
N HIS A 66 -6.81 -0.23 -7.03
CA HIS A 66 -5.41 -0.06 -7.46
C HIS A 66 -4.48 -1.21 -7.08
N GLN A 67 -5.01 -2.35 -6.62
CA GLN A 67 -4.24 -3.56 -6.28
C GLN A 67 -4.64 -4.68 -7.22
N VAL A 68 -4.36 -4.53 -8.50
CA VAL A 68 -4.94 -5.35 -9.57
C VAL A 68 -4.00 -6.47 -9.96
N VAL A 69 -4.53 -7.68 -10.07
CA VAL A 69 -3.85 -8.81 -10.70
C VAL A 69 -4.72 -9.33 -11.83
N GLY A 70 -4.10 -9.67 -12.94
CA GLY A 70 -4.79 -10.21 -14.10
C GLY A 70 -3.84 -10.64 -15.21
N THR A 71 -4.41 -10.91 -16.35
CA THR A 71 -3.67 -11.36 -17.55
C THR A 71 -3.83 -10.34 -18.67
N ILE A 72 -2.73 -9.96 -19.31
CA ILE A 72 -2.74 -9.10 -20.49
C ILE A 72 -3.45 -9.84 -21.63
N VAL A 73 -4.48 -9.23 -22.21
CA VAL A 73 -5.28 -9.81 -23.32
C VAL A 73 -5.18 -9.03 -24.61
N ALA A 74 -4.79 -7.77 -24.55
CA ALA A 74 -4.51 -6.94 -25.72
C ALA A 74 -3.47 -5.88 -25.39
N LYS A 75 -2.89 -5.28 -26.40
CA LYS A 75 -1.94 -4.18 -26.29
C LYS A 75 -2.18 -3.12 -27.34
N GLY A 76 -1.96 -1.87 -26.96
CA GLY A 76 -2.02 -0.74 -27.86
C GLY A 76 -0.75 -0.55 -28.70
N PRO A 77 -0.73 0.47 -29.54
CA PRO A 77 0.45 0.80 -30.34
C PRO A 77 1.70 0.98 -29.47
N ASN A 78 2.86 0.53 -29.99
CA ASN A 78 4.16 0.66 -29.35
C ASN A 78 4.30 0.07 -27.93
N ALA A 79 3.36 -0.75 -27.47
CA ALA A 79 3.50 -1.54 -26.24
C ALA A 79 4.35 -2.79 -26.55
N ASN A 80 5.63 -2.75 -26.19
CA ASN A 80 6.63 -3.76 -26.57
C ASN A 80 7.22 -4.54 -25.38
N ARG A 81 6.92 -4.15 -24.16
CA ARG A 81 7.46 -4.80 -22.96
C ARG A 81 6.99 -6.25 -22.80
N TYR A 82 5.81 -6.58 -23.28
CA TYR A 82 5.24 -7.92 -23.22
C TYR A 82 5.10 -8.50 -24.63
N SER A 83 5.81 -9.60 -24.90
CA SER A 83 5.78 -10.25 -26.22
C SER A 83 4.45 -10.96 -26.45
N ALA A 84 3.86 -10.78 -27.64
CA ALA A 84 2.76 -11.59 -28.12
C ALA A 84 3.29 -12.97 -28.53
N GLY A 85 3.05 -14.01 -27.75
CA GLY A 85 3.61 -15.32 -28.13
C GLY A 85 3.31 -16.47 -27.17
N GLY A 86 2.11 -16.53 -26.67
CA GLY A 86 1.65 -17.63 -25.82
C GLY A 86 0.21 -17.43 -25.40
N PRO A 87 -0.47 -18.41 -24.82
CA PRO A 87 -1.81 -18.22 -24.26
C PRO A 87 -1.76 -17.20 -23.12
N GLY A 88 -2.15 -15.97 -23.41
CA GLY A 88 -2.04 -14.80 -22.54
C GLY A 88 -0.64 -14.16 -22.55
N PHE A 89 -0.58 -12.84 -22.68
CA PHE A 89 0.68 -12.05 -22.70
C PHE A 89 1.42 -12.02 -21.34
N GLY A 90 1.07 -12.88 -20.41
CA GLY A 90 1.62 -12.98 -19.06
C GLY A 90 0.72 -12.40 -17.98
N ARG A 91 0.91 -12.95 -16.79
CA ARG A 91 0.23 -12.54 -15.56
C ARG A 91 0.93 -11.35 -14.95
N VAL A 92 0.20 -10.28 -14.71
CA VAL A 92 0.73 -9.01 -14.23
C VAL A 92 -0.07 -8.45 -13.07
N GLY A 93 0.59 -7.56 -12.33
CA GLY A 93 -0.02 -6.78 -11.27
C GLY A 93 0.15 -5.29 -11.50
N VAL A 94 -0.84 -4.50 -11.10
CA VAL A 94 -0.84 -3.04 -11.16
C VAL A 94 -1.02 -2.48 -9.78
N GLY A 95 -0.13 -1.57 -9.37
CA GLY A 95 -0.23 -0.80 -8.14
C GLY A 95 -0.91 0.55 -8.34
N TRP A 96 -0.68 1.48 -7.40
CA TRP A 96 -1.35 2.77 -7.42
C TRP A 96 -0.92 3.69 -8.58
N ILE A 97 0.30 3.57 -9.11
CA ILE A 97 0.72 4.39 -10.26
C ILE A 97 0.27 3.73 -11.56
N TYR A 98 -0.56 4.45 -12.30
CA TYR A 98 -0.96 4.09 -13.65
C TYR A 98 0.08 4.49 -14.70
N SER A 99 0.62 5.70 -14.59
CA SER A 99 1.66 6.25 -15.47
C SER A 99 2.41 7.40 -14.81
N ALA A 100 3.61 7.69 -15.30
CA ALA A 100 4.38 8.89 -14.99
C ALA A 100 5.09 9.37 -16.26
N CYS A 101 5.65 10.59 -16.27
CA CYS A 101 6.19 11.19 -17.49
C CYS A 101 7.42 10.46 -18.08
N GLY A 102 8.14 9.67 -17.27
CA GLY A 102 9.33 8.91 -17.71
C GLY A 102 10.61 9.74 -17.90
N THR A 103 10.54 11.07 -17.97
CA THR A 103 11.64 11.96 -18.37
C THR A 103 12.13 12.92 -17.30
N CYS A 104 11.36 13.20 -16.24
CA CYS A 104 11.78 14.09 -15.18
C CYS A 104 12.85 13.44 -14.27
N LYS A 105 13.55 14.26 -13.49
CA LYS A 105 14.61 13.80 -12.58
C LYS A 105 14.16 12.66 -11.65
N HIS A 106 12.90 12.66 -11.24
CA HIS A 106 12.35 11.65 -10.35
C HIS A 106 12.14 10.31 -11.08
N CYS A 107 11.56 10.34 -12.28
CA CYS A 107 11.40 9.14 -13.11
C CYS A 107 12.75 8.52 -13.47
N LEU A 108 13.73 9.35 -13.90
CA LEU A 108 15.07 8.89 -14.29
C LEU A 108 15.86 8.30 -13.11
N SER A 109 15.57 8.74 -11.86
CA SER A 109 16.19 8.19 -10.65
C SER A 109 15.40 7.03 -10.01
N GLY A 110 14.35 6.49 -10.65
CA GLY A 110 13.53 5.39 -10.15
C GLY A 110 12.59 5.78 -9.00
N ASN A 111 12.33 7.08 -8.83
CA ASN A 111 11.37 7.65 -7.87
C ASN A 111 10.17 8.25 -8.62
N ASP A 112 9.62 7.52 -9.56
CA ASP A 112 8.48 7.90 -10.40
C ASP A 112 7.21 8.22 -9.59
N ASN A 113 7.09 7.70 -8.37
CA ASN A 113 6.09 8.11 -7.39
C ASN A 113 6.16 9.59 -6.96
N LEU A 114 7.26 10.29 -7.24
CA LEU A 114 7.44 11.72 -7.00
C LEU A 114 7.33 12.57 -8.27
N CYS A 115 6.94 11.97 -9.37
CA CYS A 115 6.68 12.68 -10.63
C CYS A 115 5.47 13.62 -10.48
N ALA A 116 5.60 14.87 -10.93
CA ALA A 116 4.49 15.82 -10.90
C ALA A 116 3.33 15.42 -11.83
N ASP A 117 3.65 14.69 -12.91
CA ASP A 117 2.70 14.24 -13.92
C ASP A 117 2.26 12.77 -13.73
N PHE A 118 2.43 12.20 -12.52
CA PHE A 118 1.95 10.84 -12.30
C PHE A 118 0.41 10.80 -12.29
N ARG A 119 -0.15 9.70 -12.75
CA ARG A 119 -1.58 9.42 -12.68
C ARG A 119 -1.83 8.19 -11.83
N ALA A 120 -2.81 8.27 -10.95
CA ALA A 120 -3.15 7.21 -10.01
C ALA A 120 -4.25 6.29 -10.59
N THR A 121 -4.02 4.97 -10.48
CA THR A 121 -5.00 3.92 -10.80
C THR A 121 -6.17 3.98 -9.83
N GLY A 122 -7.40 4.00 -10.36
CA GLY A 122 -8.62 4.04 -9.56
C GLY A 122 -9.02 5.42 -9.06
N ARG A 123 -8.18 6.45 -9.27
CA ARG A 123 -8.45 7.84 -8.91
C ARG A 123 -8.41 8.78 -10.12
N ASP A 124 -7.27 8.86 -10.81
CA ASP A 124 -7.08 9.76 -11.97
C ASP A 124 -7.47 9.07 -13.28
N VAL A 125 -7.56 7.77 -13.25
CA VAL A 125 -8.01 6.88 -14.34
C VAL A 125 -8.74 5.70 -13.74
N ASP A 126 -9.57 5.02 -14.55
CA ASP A 126 -10.28 3.83 -14.12
C ASP A 126 -9.35 2.73 -13.63
N GLY A 127 -9.73 2.10 -12.53
CA GLY A 127 -8.99 1.05 -11.84
C GLY A 127 -9.57 -0.35 -12.02
N GLY A 128 -9.26 -1.22 -11.07
CA GLY A 128 -9.49 -2.66 -11.17
C GLY A 128 -10.76 -3.20 -10.54
N TYR A 129 -11.69 -2.36 -10.08
CA TYR A 129 -13.02 -2.86 -9.66
C TYR A 129 -13.90 -3.09 -10.90
N ALA A 130 -13.35 -3.82 -11.87
CA ALA A 130 -13.95 -4.15 -13.15
C ALA A 130 -13.37 -5.46 -13.73
N GLU A 131 -14.06 -6.06 -14.70
CA GLU A 131 -13.57 -7.25 -15.41
C GLU A 131 -12.33 -6.97 -16.27
N TYR A 132 -12.16 -5.72 -16.72
CA TYR A 132 -10.99 -5.28 -17.52
C TYR A 132 -10.54 -3.91 -17.07
N MET A 133 -9.24 -3.67 -17.18
CA MET A 133 -8.62 -2.36 -17.06
C MET A 133 -7.47 -2.21 -18.04
N LYS A 134 -7.05 -0.99 -18.31
CA LYS A 134 -5.81 -0.72 -19.06
C LYS A 134 -4.79 0.00 -18.19
N VAL A 135 -3.53 -0.12 -18.53
CA VAL A 135 -2.43 0.56 -17.85
C VAL A 135 -1.26 0.75 -18.80
N HIS A 136 -0.46 1.79 -18.58
CA HIS A 136 0.81 1.93 -19.29
C HIS A 136 1.72 0.72 -19.00
N GLU A 137 2.31 0.12 -20.07
CA GLU A 137 3.05 -1.16 -19.98
C GLU A 137 4.16 -1.17 -18.90
N ASP A 138 4.79 -0.03 -18.63
CA ASP A 138 5.86 0.08 -17.63
C ASP A 138 5.36 -0.10 -16.18
N TYR A 139 4.07 0.07 -15.94
CA TYR A 139 3.44 -0.04 -14.60
C TYR A 139 2.68 -1.34 -14.39
N ALA A 140 2.74 -2.25 -15.34
CA ALA A 140 2.34 -3.65 -15.18
C ALA A 140 3.56 -4.46 -14.70
N ALA A 141 3.56 -4.94 -13.48
CA ALA A 141 4.65 -5.75 -12.91
C ALA A 141 4.37 -7.24 -13.10
N THR A 142 5.37 -8.03 -13.46
CA THR A 142 5.23 -9.49 -13.53
C THR A 142 4.99 -10.07 -12.14
N ILE A 143 3.95 -10.90 -11.99
CA ILE A 143 3.65 -11.61 -10.74
C ILE A 143 4.42 -12.94 -10.71
N PRO A 144 5.22 -13.23 -9.65
CA PRO A 144 5.85 -14.52 -9.47
C PRO A 144 4.85 -15.67 -9.43
N ASP A 145 5.19 -16.80 -10.04
CA ASP A 145 4.32 -17.98 -10.13
C ASP A 145 3.99 -18.62 -8.77
N SER A 146 4.79 -18.33 -7.76
CA SER A 146 4.58 -18.82 -6.39
C SER A 146 3.36 -18.21 -5.69
N PHE A 147 2.77 -17.13 -6.21
CA PHE A 147 1.56 -16.52 -5.66
C PHE A 147 0.34 -16.86 -6.50
N SER A 148 -0.79 -17.10 -5.86
CA SER A 148 -2.10 -17.00 -6.51
C SER A 148 -2.45 -15.52 -6.77
N ASP A 149 -3.44 -15.24 -7.61
CA ASP A 149 -3.85 -13.87 -7.91
C ASP A 149 -4.39 -13.15 -6.68
N ILE A 150 -5.12 -13.86 -5.83
CA ILE A 150 -5.68 -13.31 -4.59
C ILE A 150 -4.61 -13.01 -3.53
N GLU A 151 -3.53 -13.78 -3.48
CA GLU A 151 -2.39 -13.50 -2.59
C GLU A 151 -1.54 -12.34 -3.11
N ALA A 152 -1.38 -12.24 -4.44
CA ALA A 152 -0.55 -11.19 -5.05
C ALA A 152 -1.18 -9.80 -4.95
N ALA A 153 -2.50 -9.66 -5.04
CA ALA A 153 -3.18 -8.37 -5.05
C ALA A 153 -2.80 -7.46 -3.86
N PRO A 154 -2.87 -7.88 -2.59
CA PRO A 154 -2.48 -7.03 -1.46
C PRO A 154 -0.98 -6.67 -1.44
N LEU A 155 -0.14 -7.49 -2.07
CA LEU A 155 1.30 -7.24 -2.10
C LEU A 155 1.66 -6.02 -2.95
N LEU A 156 0.80 -5.64 -3.91
CA LEU A 156 1.01 -4.50 -4.81
C LEU A 156 0.83 -3.13 -4.15
N CYS A 157 0.23 -3.08 -2.96
CA CYS A 157 0.08 -1.85 -2.17
C CYS A 157 0.66 -2.04 -0.77
N ALA A 158 -0.04 -2.73 0.13
CA ALA A 158 0.36 -2.87 1.54
C ALA A 158 1.77 -3.44 1.71
N GLY A 159 2.13 -4.42 0.88
CA GLY A 159 3.46 -5.02 0.89
C GLY A 159 4.53 -4.10 0.31
N ALA A 160 4.30 -3.57 -0.88
CA ALA A 160 5.27 -2.72 -1.57
C ALA A 160 5.54 -1.41 -0.82
N ILE A 161 4.50 -0.76 -0.23
CA ILE A 161 4.70 0.45 0.58
C ILE A 161 5.42 0.15 1.89
N GLY A 162 5.20 -1.03 2.47
CA GLY A 162 5.97 -1.53 3.61
C GLY A 162 7.45 -1.69 3.27
N TYR A 163 7.76 -2.29 2.13
CA TYR A 163 9.13 -2.42 1.62
C TYR A 163 9.78 -1.04 1.39
N ARG A 164 9.07 -0.12 0.73
CA ARG A 164 9.58 1.24 0.53
C ARG A 164 9.82 1.95 1.86
N SER A 165 8.91 1.80 2.82
CA SER A 165 9.08 2.37 4.17
C SER A 165 10.34 1.85 4.83
N LEU A 166 10.55 0.52 4.84
CA LEU A 166 11.74 -0.10 5.42
C LEU A 166 13.01 0.38 4.71
N ARG A 167 13.04 0.44 3.38
CA ARG A 167 14.17 0.96 2.62
C ARG A 167 14.50 2.42 2.95
N LEU A 168 13.47 3.27 3.14
CA LEU A 168 13.63 4.68 3.46
C LEU A 168 14.11 4.91 4.90
N THR A 169 13.96 3.95 5.81
CA THR A 169 14.56 4.04 7.15
C THR A 169 16.08 4.01 7.11
N GLN A 170 16.68 3.42 6.09
CA GLN A 170 18.12 3.14 5.99
C GLN A 170 18.65 2.31 7.18
N LEU A 171 17.81 1.43 7.73
CA LEU A 171 18.17 0.53 8.82
C LEU A 171 19.42 -0.27 8.44
N LYS A 172 20.42 -0.23 9.29
CA LYS A 172 21.65 -1.00 9.13
C LYS A 172 21.50 -2.39 9.75
N ALA A 173 22.32 -3.34 9.30
CA ALA A 173 22.34 -4.69 9.88
C ALA A 173 22.60 -4.63 11.39
N GLY A 174 21.79 -5.32 12.18
CA GLY A 174 21.85 -5.32 13.64
C GLY A 174 21.22 -4.09 14.31
N GLY A 175 20.82 -3.05 13.57
CA GLY A 175 20.11 -1.90 14.13
C GLY A 175 18.70 -2.26 14.58
N THR A 176 18.18 -1.55 15.57
CA THR A 176 16.86 -1.78 16.17
C THR A 176 15.76 -1.06 15.38
N LEU A 177 14.71 -1.80 15.00
CA LEU A 177 13.54 -1.28 14.27
C LEU A 177 12.33 -1.12 15.20
N GLY A 178 11.73 0.06 15.24
CA GLY A 178 10.43 0.31 15.87
C GLY A 178 9.29 0.33 14.84
N LEU A 179 8.21 -0.43 15.07
CA LEU A 179 6.99 -0.39 14.25
C LEU A 179 5.86 0.20 15.08
N PHE A 180 5.35 1.37 14.67
CA PHE A 180 4.28 2.08 15.35
C PHE A 180 2.95 1.89 14.61
N GLY A 181 2.00 1.22 15.28
CA GLY A 181 0.76 0.71 14.69
C GLY A 181 0.94 -0.69 14.10
N PHE A 182 -0.12 -1.51 14.22
CA PHE A 182 -0.08 -2.88 13.75
C PHE A 182 -1.33 -3.24 12.95
N GLY A 183 -1.36 -2.81 11.69
CA GLY A 183 -2.41 -3.10 10.71
C GLY A 183 -1.91 -3.96 9.55
N ALA A 184 -2.68 -4.01 8.47
CA ALA A 184 -2.40 -4.86 7.29
C ALA A 184 -1.00 -4.66 6.68
N SER A 185 -0.44 -3.45 6.70
CA SER A 185 0.92 -3.20 6.21
C SER A 185 1.99 -3.61 7.22
N ALA A 186 1.77 -3.37 8.51
CA ALA A 186 2.81 -3.54 9.52
C ALA A 186 3.20 -5.01 9.74
N HIS A 187 2.25 -5.96 9.67
CA HIS A 187 2.59 -7.38 9.79
C HIS A 187 3.44 -7.88 8.60
N LEU A 188 3.20 -7.36 7.39
CA LEU A 188 4.04 -7.65 6.22
C LEU A 188 5.44 -7.04 6.38
N VAL A 189 5.52 -5.80 6.93
CA VAL A 189 6.80 -5.14 7.22
C VAL A 189 7.60 -5.94 8.25
N LEU A 190 6.96 -6.46 9.30
CA LEU A 190 7.64 -7.26 10.32
C LEU A 190 8.27 -8.50 9.70
N ARG A 191 7.49 -9.28 8.93
CA ARG A 191 8.00 -10.48 8.23
C ARG A 191 9.12 -10.12 7.24
N LEU A 192 8.97 -9.04 6.51
CA LEU A 192 9.97 -8.53 5.58
C LEU A 192 11.26 -8.13 6.30
N ALA A 193 11.15 -7.37 7.40
CA ALA A 193 12.29 -6.95 8.19
C ALA A 193 13.04 -8.14 8.80
N ARG A 194 12.34 -9.16 9.28
CA ARG A 194 12.95 -10.42 9.74
C ARG A 194 13.73 -11.12 8.65
N TYR A 195 13.24 -11.11 7.43
CA TYR A 195 13.93 -11.74 6.29
C TYR A 195 15.17 -10.95 5.86
N ILE A 196 15.06 -9.62 5.73
CA ILE A 196 16.15 -8.76 5.23
C ILE A 196 17.19 -8.47 6.33
N HIS A 197 16.74 -8.30 7.57
CA HIS A 197 17.54 -7.95 8.74
C HIS A 197 17.36 -8.97 9.88
N PRO A 198 17.78 -10.23 9.70
CA PRO A 198 17.47 -11.30 10.66
C PRO A 198 18.05 -11.09 12.06
N GLN A 199 19.09 -10.27 12.19
CA GLN A 199 19.76 -9.97 13.46
C GLN A 199 19.26 -8.67 14.12
N SER A 200 18.37 -7.93 13.47
CA SER A 200 17.84 -6.65 13.98
C SER A 200 16.73 -6.92 14.99
N PRO A 201 16.81 -6.38 16.23
CA PRO A 201 15.67 -6.37 17.13
C PRO A 201 14.50 -5.59 16.53
N ILE A 202 13.27 -6.12 16.65
CA ILE A 202 12.06 -5.48 16.16
C ILE A 202 11.11 -5.26 17.33
N PHE A 203 10.82 -4.00 17.63
CA PHE A 203 9.90 -3.57 18.68
C PHE A 203 8.61 -3.07 18.05
N VAL A 204 7.46 -3.57 18.52
CA VAL A 204 6.16 -3.21 17.97
C VAL A 204 5.34 -2.45 19.01
N PHE A 205 4.78 -1.33 18.59
CA PHE A 205 3.92 -0.47 19.41
C PHE A 205 2.48 -0.56 18.89
N ALA A 206 1.61 -1.24 19.66
CA ALA A 206 0.22 -1.49 19.30
C ALA A 206 -0.71 -1.23 20.49
N ARG A 207 -1.97 -0.87 20.19
CA ARG A 207 -2.91 -0.38 21.21
C ARG A 207 -3.51 -1.47 22.09
N SER A 208 -3.81 -2.63 21.53
CA SER A 208 -4.48 -3.71 22.24
C SER A 208 -3.52 -4.84 22.60
N SER A 209 -3.77 -5.49 23.74
CA SER A 209 -3.01 -6.66 24.17
C SER A 209 -3.05 -7.78 23.12
N SER A 210 -4.20 -8.00 22.49
CA SER A 210 -4.34 -9.00 21.43
C SER A 210 -3.47 -8.72 20.19
N GLU A 211 -3.35 -7.44 19.78
CA GLU A 211 -2.41 -7.05 18.74
C GLU A 211 -0.96 -7.29 19.17
N GLN A 212 -0.61 -6.92 20.42
CA GLN A 212 0.73 -7.11 20.98
C GLN A 212 1.10 -8.61 21.06
N ASP A 213 0.18 -9.47 21.47
CA ASP A 213 0.40 -10.92 21.53
C ASP A 213 0.62 -11.49 20.14
N PHE A 214 -0.22 -11.11 19.19
CA PHE A 214 -0.04 -11.52 17.78
C PHE A 214 1.30 -11.06 17.20
N THR A 215 1.79 -9.86 17.54
CA THR A 215 3.11 -9.41 17.06
C THR A 215 4.25 -10.28 17.58
N ARG A 216 4.17 -10.73 18.84
CA ARG A 216 5.16 -11.66 19.43
C ARG A 216 5.14 -13.02 18.74
N GLU A 217 3.94 -13.55 18.46
CA GLU A 217 3.78 -14.82 17.74
C GLU A 217 4.43 -14.81 16.36
N ILE A 218 4.37 -13.67 15.65
CA ILE A 218 4.95 -13.56 14.30
C ILE A 218 6.38 -13.00 14.28
N GLY A 219 7.01 -12.84 15.47
CA GLY A 219 8.45 -12.63 15.61
C GLY A 219 8.89 -11.22 16.04
N ALA A 220 8.05 -10.42 16.70
CA ALA A 220 8.53 -9.22 17.38
C ALA A 220 9.32 -9.62 18.66
N ASP A 221 10.45 -8.96 18.91
CA ASP A 221 11.25 -9.21 20.12
C ASP A 221 10.65 -8.53 21.36
N TRP A 222 9.88 -7.46 21.14
CA TRP A 222 9.13 -6.76 22.17
C TRP A 222 7.85 -6.16 21.58
N ALA A 223 6.79 -6.11 22.39
CA ALA A 223 5.56 -5.42 22.04
C ALA A 223 4.95 -4.72 23.27
N GLY A 224 4.46 -3.50 23.07
CA GLY A 224 3.84 -2.67 24.10
C GLY A 224 2.94 -1.58 23.49
N ASP A 225 2.42 -0.69 24.33
CA ASP A 225 1.67 0.49 23.88
C ASP A 225 2.61 1.64 23.42
N PHE A 226 2.04 2.74 22.92
CA PHE A 226 2.81 3.87 22.43
C PHE A 226 3.59 4.64 23.51
N ASP A 227 3.23 4.50 24.77
CA ASP A 227 3.92 5.08 25.92
C ASP A 227 4.88 4.09 26.57
N GLY A 228 4.92 2.85 26.08
CA GLY A 228 5.76 1.77 26.58
C GLY A 228 7.26 2.06 26.51
N ASN A 229 8.02 1.37 27.35
CA ASN A 229 9.47 1.47 27.41
C ASN A 229 10.09 0.17 26.87
N PRO A 230 10.53 0.15 25.60
CA PRO A 230 11.24 -0.99 25.03
C PRO A 230 12.61 -1.18 25.71
N PRO A 231 13.25 -2.37 25.56
CA PRO A 231 14.53 -2.66 26.21
C PRO A 231 15.69 -1.80 25.72
N ALA A 232 15.57 -1.16 24.55
CA ALA A 232 16.58 -0.25 23.99
C ALA A 232 15.93 0.84 23.13
N PRO A 233 16.61 1.96 22.86
CA PRO A 233 16.22 2.91 21.81
C PRO A 233 16.16 2.25 20.44
N VAL A 234 15.44 2.87 19.49
CA VAL A 234 15.32 2.36 18.11
C VAL A 234 16.16 3.21 17.15
N ASP A 235 16.90 2.55 16.27
CA ASP A 235 17.72 3.25 15.26
C ASP A 235 16.88 3.71 14.08
N ALA A 236 15.78 3.01 13.83
CA ALA A 236 14.81 3.35 12.81
C ALA A 236 13.39 3.07 13.29
N ALA A 237 12.45 3.88 12.85
CA ALA A 237 11.03 3.70 13.16
C ALA A 237 10.17 3.82 11.90
N ILE A 238 9.09 3.03 11.82
CA ILE A 238 8.06 3.17 10.81
C ILE A 238 6.73 3.38 11.53
N ASP A 239 6.05 4.49 11.21
CA ASP A 239 4.70 4.75 11.69
C ASP A 239 3.67 4.50 10.60
N THR A 240 2.67 3.66 10.88
CA THR A 240 1.57 3.32 9.97
C THR A 240 0.22 3.82 10.47
N THR A 241 0.21 4.66 11.49
CA THR A 241 -1.03 5.13 12.13
C THR A 241 -1.56 6.41 11.46
N PRO A 242 -2.86 6.68 11.53
CA PRO A 242 -3.40 7.94 11.02
C PRO A 242 -3.31 9.11 12.02
N VAL A 243 -2.75 8.92 13.21
CA VAL A 243 -2.74 9.89 14.32
C VAL A 243 -1.32 10.37 14.64
N TRP A 244 -1.18 11.46 15.41
CA TRP A 244 0.10 12.13 15.68
C TRP A 244 0.82 11.61 16.93
N LYS A 245 0.10 11.12 17.93
CA LYS A 245 0.72 10.61 19.18
C LYS A 245 1.86 9.61 18.93
N PRO A 246 1.72 8.60 18.04
CA PRO A 246 2.82 7.67 17.76
C PRO A 246 4.06 8.30 17.16
N ILE A 247 3.92 9.42 16.44
CA ILE A 247 5.06 10.20 15.91
C ILE A 247 5.92 10.73 17.05
N LEU A 248 5.29 11.38 18.05
CA LEU A 248 6.01 11.93 19.20
C LEU A 248 6.63 10.82 20.07
N SER A 249 5.92 9.70 20.23
CA SER A 249 6.45 8.51 20.91
C SER A 249 7.67 7.93 20.19
N ALA A 250 7.59 7.80 18.86
CA ALA A 250 8.70 7.31 18.05
C ALA A 250 9.92 8.23 18.16
N LEU A 251 9.74 9.54 18.02
CA LEU A 251 10.83 10.52 18.13
C LEU A 251 11.53 10.49 19.49
N ARG A 252 10.76 10.28 20.57
CA ARG A 252 11.33 10.12 21.93
C ARG A 252 12.25 8.90 22.03
N LEU A 253 11.87 7.81 21.35
CA LEU A 253 12.56 6.53 21.42
C LEU A 253 13.69 6.36 20.39
N LEU A 254 13.80 7.26 19.40
CA LEU A 254 14.89 7.22 18.42
C LEU A 254 16.25 7.45 19.09
N SER A 255 17.21 6.61 18.70
CA SER A 255 18.64 6.83 18.94
C SER A 255 19.14 8.13 18.28
N PRO A 256 20.26 8.72 18.71
CA PRO A 256 20.95 9.77 17.95
C PRO A 256 21.18 9.34 16.48
N GLY A 257 20.89 10.24 15.54
CA GLY A 257 20.96 9.95 14.09
C GLY A 257 19.86 9.00 13.57
N GLY A 258 18.92 8.62 14.43
CA GLY A 258 17.83 7.71 14.06
C GLY A 258 16.78 8.36 13.15
N ARG A 259 16.07 7.53 12.38
CA ARG A 259 15.10 8.03 11.40
C ARG A 259 13.71 7.44 11.62
N LEU A 260 12.71 8.32 11.70
CA LEU A 260 11.29 7.99 11.64
C LEU A 260 10.77 8.11 10.20
N VAL A 261 10.16 7.05 9.68
CA VAL A 261 9.47 7.04 8.39
C VAL A 261 7.96 6.97 8.61
N ILE A 262 7.24 8.00 8.16
CA ILE A 262 5.78 8.08 8.27
C ILE A 262 5.16 7.46 7.02
N ASN A 263 4.52 6.32 7.19
CA ASN A 263 3.79 5.61 6.15
C ASN A 263 2.28 5.84 6.33
N ALA A 264 1.84 7.03 6.00
CA ALA A 264 0.43 7.39 5.99
C ALA A 264 0.19 8.43 4.90
N ILE A 265 -0.84 8.23 4.07
CA ILE A 265 -1.19 9.19 3.01
C ILE A 265 -1.65 10.53 3.61
N ARG A 266 -2.23 10.49 4.80
CA ARG A 266 -2.63 11.65 5.59
C ARG A 266 -2.62 11.34 7.08
N LYS A 267 -2.62 12.39 7.90
CA LYS A 267 -2.87 12.31 9.34
C LYS A 267 -4.21 12.94 9.68
N GLU A 268 -4.89 12.38 10.66
CA GLU A 268 -6.14 12.94 11.19
C GLU A 268 -5.87 14.16 12.07
N ASN A 269 -6.86 15.05 12.20
CA ASN A 269 -6.73 16.24 13.03
C ASN A 269 -7.06 15.99 14.51
N LEU A 270 -7.49 14.77 14.85
CA LEU A 270 -8.02 14.43 16.18
C LEU A 270 -7.06 14.78 17.33
N ASP A 271 -5.79 14.51 17.15
CA ASP A 271 -4.73 14.73 18.14
C ASP A 271 -3.62 15.66 17.65
N ARG A 272 -3.91 16.48 16.61
CA ARG A 272 -2.95 17.40 16.00
C ARG A 272 -2.35 18.39 17.00
N MET A 273 -3.09 18.77 18.02
CA MET A 273 -2.64 19.68 19.09
C MET A 273 -1.41 19.16 19.82
N LEU A 274 -1.21 17.83 19.88
CA LEU A 274 -0.03 17.23 20.52
C LEU A 274 1.29 17.63 19.82
N LEU A 275 1.26 18.11 18.58
CA LEU A 275 2.47 18.64 17.91
C LEU A 275 3.04 19.87 18.61
N ALA A 276 2.22 20.63 19.36
CA ALA A 276 2.71 21.75 20.16
C ALA A 276 3.51 21.30 21.41
N GLU A 277 3.40 20.03 21.78
CA GLU A 277 4.13 19.41 22.90
C GLU A 277 5.48 18.81 22.45
N LEU A 278 5.85 18.98 21.17
CA LEU A 278 7.14 18.48 20.68
C LEU A 278 8.30 19.15 21.41
N ASP A 279 9.03 18.35 22.16
CA ASP A 279 10.19 18.78 22.93
C ASP A 279 11.47 18.60 22.09
N TYR A 280 12.00 19.70 21.61
CA TYR A 280 13.16 19.70 20.71
C TYR A 280 14.38 18.95 21.29
N PRO A 281 14.79 19.17 22.57
CA PRO A 281 15.96 18.49 23.13
C PRO A 281 15.87 16.97 23.12
N THR A 282 14.72 16.40 23.41
CA THR A 282 14.55 14.93 23.52
C THR A 282 14.07 14.26 22.25
N GLN A 283 13.30 14.98 21.41
CA GLN A 283 12.61 14.38 20.27
C GLN A 283 13.26 14.68 18.91
N LEU A 284 13.99 15.81 18.76
CA LEU A 284 14.63 16.18 17.49
C LEU A 284 16.14 16.39 17.58
N TRP A 285 16.65 16.83 18.72
CA TRP A 285 18.07 17.02 18.91
C TRP A 285 18.87 15.75 18.61
N MET A 286 20.15 15.83 18.31
CA MET A 286 21.05 14.73 17.96
C MET A 286 20.76 14.12 16.57
N GLU A 287 20.49 14.98 15.59
CA GLU A 287 20.35 14.61 14.17
C GLU A 287 19.23 13.60 13.88
N LYS A 288 18.17 13.59 14.69
CA LYS A 288 17.01 12.74 14.42
C LYS A 288 16.25 13.24 13.19
N GLU A 289 15.83 12.32 12.34
CA GLU A 289 15.17 12.62 11.08
C GLU A 289 13.70 12.18 11.05
N ILE A 290 12.87 12.98 10.37
CA ILE A 290 11.49 12.59 10.01
C ILE A 290 11.40 12.57 8.49
N LYS A 291 10.91 11.46 7.94
CA LYS A 291 10.69 11.29 6.50
C LYS A 291 9.31 10.71 6.23
N SER A 292 8.59 11.23 5.24
CA SER A 292 7.33 10.64 4.78
C SER A 292 7.56 9.68 3.61
N VAL A 293 6.61 8.77 3.41
CA VAL A 293 6.53 7.91 2.23
C VAL A 293 5.43 8.44 1.32
N ALA A 294 5.78 8.74 0.07
CA ALA A 294 4.82 9.15 -0.95
C ALA A 294 4.53 7.97 -1.89
N ASN A 295 3.68 7.03 -1.43
CA ASN A 295 3.33 5.84 -2.19
C ASN A 295 4.56 4.97 -2.60
N VAL A 296 4.43 4.16 -3.64
CA VAL A 296 5.46 3.23 -4.13
C VAL A 296 5.90 3.60 -5.53
N SER A 297 7.16 3.37 -5.87
CA SER A 297 7.63 3.42 -7.25
C SER A 297 7.41 2.07 -7.93
N ARG A 298 7.44 2.07 -9.27
CA ARG A 298 7.44 0.85 -10.07
C ARG A 298 8.51 -0.15 -9.58
N SER A 299 9.72 0.33 -9.35
CA SER A 299 10.84 -0.50 -8.89
C SER A 299 10.64 -1.08 -7.48
N ASP A 300 9.90 -0.40 -6.61
CA ASP A 300 9.58 -0.93 -5.27
C ASP A 300 8.64 -2.15 -5.37
N ILE A 301 7.63 -2.09 -6.24
CA ILE A 301 6.70 -3.21 -6.48
C ILE A 301 7.46 -4.43 -6.98
N GLU A 302 8.26 -4.26 -8.05
CA GLU A 302 9.02 -5.36 -8.66
C GLU A 302 10.03 -5.97 -7.67
N ALA A 303 10.73 -5.14 -6.91
CA ALA A 303 11.69 -5.61 -5.91
C ALA A 303 10.99 -6.36 -4.77
N PHE A 304 9.89 -5.80 -4.25
CA PHE A 304 9.15 -6.41 -3.17
C PHE A 304 8.54 -7.76 -3.57
N LEU A 305 7.94 -7.87 -4.74
CA LEU A 305 7.34 -9.13 -5.22
C LEU A 305 8.39 -10.25 -5.29
N ARG A 306 9.61 -9.97 -5.78
CA ARG A 306 10.72 -10.93 -5.79
C ARG A 306 11.14 -11.35 -4.38
N ILE A 307 11.30 -10.38 -3.49
CA ILE A 307 11.68 -10.65 -2.09
C ILE A 307 10.60 -11.44 -1.38
N ALA A 308 9.33 -11.05 -1.52
CA ALA A 308 8.21 -11.74 -0.92
C ALA A 308 8.09 -13.20 -1.37
N ALA A 309 8.33 -13.46 -2.67
CA ALA A 309 8.37 -14.82 -3.21
C ALA A 309 9.50 -15.65 -2.58
N SER A 310 10.70 -15.08 -2.49
CA SER A 310 11.88 -15.76 -1.90
C SER A 310 11.73 -15.99 -0.39
N ALA A 311 11.09 -15.04 0.31
CA ALA A 311 10.88 -15.09 1.76
C ALA A 311 9.63 -15.89 2.16
N GLY A 312 8.81 -16.35 1.20
CA GLY A 312 7.54 -17.03 1.49
C GLY A 312 6.51 -16.10 2.19
N ILE A 313 6.59 -14.79 2.00
CA ILE A 313 5.68 -13.83 2.62
C ILE A 313 4.34 -13.91 1.89
N ARG A 314 3.30 -14.37 2.59
CA ARG A 314 1.94 -14.47 2.06
C ARG A 314 0.99 -13.69 2.97
N PRO A 315 0.07 -12.87 2.41
CA PRO A 315 -0.99 -12.25 3.19
C PRO A 315 -2.08 -13.26 3.51
N GLU A 316 -2.74 -13.13 4.66
CA GLU A 316 -4.07 -13.70 4.85
C GLU A 316 -5.06 -12.90 4.01
N VAL A 317 -5.97 -13.58 3.31
CA VAL A 317 -6.93 -12.93 2.41
C VAL A 317 -8.36 -13.40 2.67
N GLN A 318 -9.30 -12.47 2.54
CA GLN A 318 -10.74 -12.73 2.51
C GLN A 318 -11.27 -12.26 1.16
N THR A 319 -11.95 -13.15 0.44
CA THR A 319 -12.43 -12.90 -0.92
C THR A 319 -13.89 -12.46 -0.96
N TYR A 320 -14.22 -11.64 -1.93
CA TYR A 320 -15.55 -11.12 -2.23
C TYR A 320 -15.77 -11.15 -3.74
N ALA A 321 -17.00 -11.34 -4.19
CA ALA A 321 -17.35 -11.11 -5.58
C ALA A 321 -17.31 -9.60 -5.92
N LEU A 322 -17.20 -9.25 -7.19
CA LEU A 322 -17.12 -7.84 -7.64
C LEU A 322 -18.31 -7.00 -7.12
N ASP A 323 -19.52 -7.51 -7.17
CA ASP A 323 -20.74 -6.84 -6.69
C ASP A 323 -20.81 -6.68 -5.16
N GLN A 324 -19.95 -7.39 -4.42
CA GLN A 324 -19.78 -7.24 -2.97
C GLN A 324 -18.74 -6.16 -2.58
N ALA A 325 -18.25 -5.35 -3.51
CA ALA A 325 -17.25 -4.32 -3.23
C ALA A 325 -17.67 -3.35 -2.12
N ASN A 326 -18.95 -2.94 -2.09
CA ASN A 326 -19.48 -2.10 -1.02
C ASN A 326 -19.39 -2.78 0.35
N GLN A 327 -19.74 -4.06 0.44
CA GLN A 327 -19.61 -4.83 1.67
C GLN A 327 -18.14 -4.86 2.14
N ALA A 328 -17.20 -5.17 1.26
CA ALA A 328 -15.78 -5.23 1.58
C ALA A 328 -15.24 -3.87 2.09
N LEU A 329 -15.64 -2.76 1.44
CA LEU A 329 -15.28 -1.40 1.84
C LEU A 329 -15.85 -1.04 3.23
N MET A 330 -17.13 -1.34 3.49
CA MET A 330 -17.75 -1.03 4.77
C MET A 330 -17.20 -1.87 5.92
N GLU A 331 -16.86 -3.13 5.69
CA GLU A 331 -16.17 -3.95 6.69
C GLU A 331 -14.77 -3.42 6.98
N LEU A 332 -14.02 -2.97 5.96
CA LEU A 332 -12.72 -2.32 6.13
C LEU A 332 -12.85 -1.03 6.95
N LYS A 333 -13.82 -0.16 6.62
CA LYS A 333 -14.11 1.08 7.36
C LYS A 333 -14.42 0.80 8.83
N ASN A 334 -15.21 -0.22 9.10
CA ASN A 334 -15.64 -0.60 10.44
C ASN A 334 -14.60 -1.44 11.20
N ARG A 335 -13.36 -1.52 10.68
CA ARG A 335 -12.24 -2.26 11.29
C ARG A 335 -12.51 -3.76 11.51
N ARG A 336 -13.41 -4.35 10.74
CA ARG A 336 -13.63 -5.80 10.68
C ARG A 336 -12.59 -6.41 9.74
N ILE A 337 -11.32 -6.32 10.18
CA ILE A 337 -10.17 -6.70 9.36
C ILE A 337 -9.57 -7.96 9.95
N ARG A 338 -9.63 -9.04 9.18
CA ARG A 338 -8.76 -10.20 9.35
C ARG A 338 -8.10 -10.45 7.99
N GLY A 339 -6.81 -10.15 7.90
CA GLY A 339 -6.10 -10.20 6.62
C GLY A 339 -6.50 -9.08 5.63
N ALA A 340 -6.16 -9.25 4.37
CA ALA A 340 -6.52 -8.34 3.28
C ALA A 340 -7.85 -8.76 2.63
N LYS A 341 -8.63 -7.79 2.18
CA LYS A 341 -9.85 -8.02 1.41
C LYS A 341 -9.55 -7.95 -0.07
N VAL A 342 -10.07 -8.92 -0.84
CA VAL A 342 -9.79 -9.04 -2.28
C VAL A 342 -11.09 -9.32 -3.03
N LEU A 343 -11.40 -8.49 -4.01
CA LEU A 343 -12.46 -8.75 -4.99
C LEU A 343 -11.95 -9.75 -6.03
N VAL A 344 -12.78 -10.73 -6.37
CA VAL A 344 -12.49 -11.75 -7.39
C VAL A 344 -13.46 -11.55 -8.55
N MET A 345 -12.94 -11.48 -9.76
CA MET A 345 -13.68 -11.37 -11.00
C MET A 345 -13.91 -12.79 -11.56
N ASN A 346 -15.18 -13.08 -11.87
CA ASN A 346 -15.60 -14.39 -12.42
C ASN A 346 -15.35 -14.46 -13.92
#